data_60dae291a70f1df418824be48524ad1e
#
_entry.id   60dae291a70f1df418824be48524ad1e
#
_cell.length_a   1.000
_cell.length_b   1.000
_cell.length_c   1.000
_cell.angle_alpha   90.00
_cell.angle_beta   90.00
_cell.angle_gamma   90.00
#
_symmetry.space_group_name_H-M   'P 1'
#
loop_
_entity.id
_entity.type
_entity.pdbx_description
1 polymer ?
#
loop_
_entity_poly.entity_id
_entity_poly.type
_entity_poly.pdbx_seq_one_letter_code
_entity_poly.pdbx_strand_id
1 'polypeptide(L)'
;MVNEIFARLRRATLEERGASAPGPRKAPPAKPATPVGELFHRRDAALDESLAVLTRKVKRALQDDQNVMLERLRSVSGAITTELEDEHEQRARYAAAAYDALADAAAAGVQFAVDESGTSAQPVNQPALADCAADLAVTIVLALRRRILADGSGDAAERVNTAYREWRGARVERLCTDAARRAFHIGVVSAARGRLVHFYATPNDAPCDACALDAAAGERPAGQNFPSGSPYPPLHAGCACAVVPV
;
A
#
# COMPACT_ATOMS: atom_id res chain seq x y z
N MET A 1 62.29 25.16 -16.80
CA MET A 1 61.65 25.73 -15.58
C MET A 1 60.17 25.36 -15.44
N VAL A 2 59.36 25.36 -16.48
CA VAL A 2 57.88 25.00 -16.32
C VAL A 2 57.64 23.53 -15.98
N ASN A 3 58.46 22.61 -16.54
CA ASN A 3 58.30 21.17 -16.32
C ASN A 3 58.63 20.67 -14.89
N GLU A 4 59.43 21.37 -14.14
CA GLU A 4 59.83 21.01 -12.78
C GLU A 4 58.74 21.38 -11.77
N ILE A 5 57.97 22.44 -12.01
CA ILE A 5 56.84 22.85 -11.15
C ILE A 5 55.73 21.83 -11.24
N PHE A 6 55.39 21.32 -12.42
CA PHE A 6 54.40 20.28 -12.60
C PHE A 6 54.81 18.91 -12.03
N ALA A 7 56.12 18.60 -12.02
CA ALA A 7 56.61 17.38 -11.40
C ALA A 7 56.55 17.43 -9.87
N ARG A 8 56.78 18.60 -9.26
CA ARG A 8 56.58 18.80 -7.80
C ARG A 8 55.14 18.75 -7.37
N LEU A 9 54.25 19.37 -8.15
CA LEU A 9 52.79 19.31 -7.87
C LEU A 9 52.24 17.88 -7.95
N ARG A 10 52.70 17.07 -8.90
CA ARG A 10 52.27 15.66 -8.99
C ARG A 10 52.77 14.79 -7.83
N ARG A 11 53.99 15.07 -7.29
CA ARG A 11 54.47 14.35 -6.10
C ARG A 11 53.72 14.73 -4.84
N ALA A 12 53.42 16.02 -4.62
CA ALA A 12 52.65 16.47 -3.47
C ALA A 12 51.23 15.85 -3.44
N THR A 13 50.54 15.74 -4.60
CA THR A 13 49.23 15.12 -4.69
C THR A 13 49.25 13.59 -4.51
N LEU A 14 50.38 12.93 -4.73
CA LEU A 14 50.55 11.49 -4.49
C LEU A 14 50.86 11.20 -3.01
N GLU A 15 51.60 12.07 -2.34
CA GLU A 15 51.92 11.95 -0.91
C GLU A 15 50.71 12.25 -0.02
N GLU A 16 49.85 13.20 -0.39
CA GLU A 16 48.56 13.45 0.32
C GLU A 16 47.54 12.34 0.14
N ARG A 17 47.58 11.56 -0.94
CA ARG A 17 46.74 10.39 -1.15
C ARG A 17 47.19 9.13 -0.38
N GLY A 18 48.38 9.13 0.16
CA GLY A 18 48.95 8.03 0.98
C GLY A 18 48.60 8.08 2.45
N ALA A 19 47.95 9.16 2.93
CA ALA A 19 47.55 9.30 4.32
C ALA A 19 46.14 8.76 4.53
N SER A 20 46.07 7.56 5.11
CA SER A 20 44.92 6.97 5.79
C SER A 20 43.61 6.89 5.01
N ALA A 21 43.44 5.83 4.22
CA ALA A 21 42.15 5.30 3.97
C ALA A 21 41.54 4.91 5.36
N PRO A 22 40.35 5.40 5.73
CA PRO A 22 39.69 4.93 6.95
C PRO A 22 39.47 3.41 6.81
N GLY A 23 40.05 2.65 7.75
CA GLY A 23 39.88 1.21 7.80
C GLY A 23 38.39 0.84 7.71
N PRO A 24 38.03 -0.37 7.25
CA PRO A 24 36.67 -0.79 7.11
C PRO A 24 35.97 -0.59 8.46
N ARG A 25 34.99 0.33 8.50
CA ARG A 25 34.12 0.51 9.66
C ARG A 25 33.48 -0.84 9.90
N LYS A 26 33.78 -1.44 11.06
CA LYS A 26 33.12 -2.65 11.53
C LYS A 26 31.64 -2.37 11.47
N ALA A 27 30.92 -3.08 10.60
CA ALA A 27 29.46 -3.01 10.54
C ALA A 27 28.91 -3.26 11.95
N PRO A 28 27.92 -2.52 12.42
CA PRO A 28 27.28 -2.84 13.69
C PRO A 28 26.82 -4.31 13.66
N PRO A 29 26.86 -5.03 14.79
CA PRO A 29 26.43 -6.41 14.83
C PRO A 29 25.01 -6.51 14.26
N ALA A 30 24.82 -7.38 13.25
CA ALA A 30 23.53 -7.63 12.66
C ALA A 30 22.54 -8.04 13.77
N LYS A 31 21.42 -7.31 13.88
CA LYS A 31 20.32 -7.68 14.78
C LYS A 31 19.90 -9.12 14.42
N PRO A 32 19.65 -10.02 15.37
CA PRO A 32 19.19 -11.36 15.06
C PRO A 32 17.94 -11.26 14.19
N ALA A 33 17.91 -12.01 13.08
CA ALA A 33 16.77 -11.99 12.16
C ALA A 33 15.49 -12.42 12.91
N THR A 34 14.47 -11.58 12.86
CA THR A 34 13.15 -11.90 13.43
C THR A 34 12.56 -13.12 12.70
N PRO A 35 12.05 -14.13 13.42
CA PRO A 35 11.39 -15.26 12.77
C PRO A 35 10.28 -14.78 11.82
N VAL A 36 10.20 -15.35 10.62
CA VAL A 36 9.27 -14.90 9.57
C VAL A 36 7.82 -14.84 10.08
N GLY A 37 7.36 -15.84 10.85
CA GLY A 37 6.01 -15.83 11.43
C GLY A 37 5.75 -14.66 12.36
N GLU A 38 6.74 -14.23 13.12
CA GLU A 38 6.64 -13.08 14.03
C GLU A 38 6.56 -11.76 13.26
N LEU A 39 7.26 -11.62 12.12
CA LEU A 39 7.13 -10.45 11.24
C LEU A 39 5.69 -10.25 10.78
N PHE A 40 5.03 -11.33 10.34
CA PHE A 40 3.63 -11.26 9.91
C PHE A 40 2.70 -10.90 11.06
N HIS A 41 2.94 -11.46 12.23
CA HIS A 41 2.13 -11.18 13.42
C HIS A 41 2.25 -9.70 13.86
N ARG A 42 3.47 -9.17 13.86
CA ARG A 42 3.72 -7.76 14.19
C ARG A 42 3.12 -6.80 13.16
N ARG A 43 3.21 -7.12 11.86
CA ARG A 43 2.53 -6.36 10.81
C ARG A 43 1.02 -6.33 11.03
N ASP A 44 0.40 -7.48 11.24
CA ASP A 44 -1.04 -7.58 11.40
C ASP A 44 -1.50 -6.83 12.66
N ALA A 45 -0.79 -6.96 13.77
CA ALA A 45 -1.07 -6.18 14.98
C ALA A 45 -0.91 -4.67 14.78
N ALA A 46 0.06 -4.22 13.99
CA ALA A 46 0.25 -2.81 13.66
C ALA A 46 -0.87 -2.25 12.76
N LEU A 47 -1.58 -3.12 12.03
CA LEU A 47 -2.66 -2.74 11.13
C LEU A 47 -4.05 -2.75 11.79
N ASP A 48 -4.24 -3.44 12.92
CA ASP A 48 -5.56 -3.73 13.49
C ASP A 48 -6.41 -2.47 13.69
N GLU A 49 -5.86 -1.42 14.28
CA GLU A 49 -6.60 -0.18 14.55
C GLU A 49 -6.97 0.56 13.25
N SER A 50 -6.00 0.81 12.38
CA SER A 50 -6.23 1.52 11.12
C SER A 50 -7.18 0.76 10.19
N LEU A 51 -7.11 -0.57 10.15
CA LEU A 51 -8.02 -1.43 9.40
C LEU A 51 -9.46 -1.35 9.96
N ALA A 52 -9.61 -1.38 11.29
CA ALA A 52 -10.93 -1.24 11.91
C ALA A 52 -11.56 0.14 11.60
N VAL A 53 -10.76 1.21 11.65
CA VAL A 53 -11.19 2.57 11.28
C VAL A 53 -11.55 2.65 9.81
N LEU A 54 -10.70 2.14 8.91
CA LEU A 54 -10.93 2.11 7.47
C LEU A 54 -12.25 1.40 7.13
N THR A 55 -12.42 0.19 7.66
CA THR A 55 -13.61 -0.61 7.41
C THR A 55 -14.89 0.11 7.86
N ARG A 56 -14.86 0.73 9.04
CA ARG A 56 -16.00 1.51 9.57
C ARG A 56 -16.30 2.73 8.69
N LYS A 57 -15.28 3.51 8.28
CA LYS A 57 -15.45 4.68 7.41
C LYS A 57 -16.01 4.30 6.04
N VAL A 58 -15.49 3.23 5.41
CA VAL A 58 -15.99 2.75 4.11
C VAL A 58 -17.41 2.20 4.22
N LYS A 59 -17.74 1.43 5.27
CA LYS A 59 -19.13 0.98 5.53
C LYS A 59 -20.09 2.15 5.74
N ARG A 60 -19.64 3.22 6.39
CA ARG A 60 -20.43 4.44 6.55
C ARG A 60 -20.64 5.13 5.20
N ALA A 61 -19.60 5.29 4.39
CA ALA A 61 -19.73 5.86 3.05
C ALA A 61 -20.70 5.06 2.17
N LEU A 62 -20.67 3.71 2.24
CA LEU A 62 -21.63 2.84 1.57
C LEU A 62 -23.08 3.10 2.04
N GLN A 63 -23.30 3.33 3.33
CA GLN A 63 -24.62 3.63 3.87
C GLN A 63 -25.13 4.98 3.39
N ASP A 64 -24.27 5.99 3.44
CA ASP A 64 -24.63 7.36 3.05
C ASP A 64 -24.92 7.42 1.54
N ASP A 65 -24.10 6.74 0.71
CA ASP A 65 -24.29 6.60 -0.73
C ASP A 65 -25.61 5.91 -1.09
N GLN A 66 -25.94 4.81 -0.40
CA GLN A 66 -27.24 4.13 -0.55
C GLN A 66 -28.41 5.06 -0.26
N ASN A 67 -28.33 5.82 0.83
CA ASN A 67 -29.41 6.73 1.24
C ASN A 67 -29.64 7.82 0.18
N VAL A 68 -28.55 8.41 -0.36
CA VAL A 68 -28.61 9.41 -1.44
C VAL A 68 -29.26 8.80 -2.69
N MET A 69 -28.85 7.59 -3.08
CA MET A 69 -29.42 6.91 -4.24
C MET A 69 -30.92 6.62 -4.08
N LEU A 70 -31.33 6.11 -2.93
CA LEU A 70 -32.75 5.82 -2.65
C LEU A 70 -33.61 7.09 -2.63
N GLU A 71 -33.07 8.21 -2.12
CA GLU A 71 -33.78 9.49 -2.12
C GLU A 71 -33.96 10.03 -3.54
N ARG A 72 -32.95 9.94 -4.38
CA ARG A 72 -33.06 10.30 -5.81
C ARG A 72 -34.13 9.47 -6.53
N LEU A 73 -34.16 8.17 -6.29
CA LEU A 73 -35.18 7.28 -6.89
C LEU A 73 -36.62 7.59 -6.42
N ARG A 74 -36.80 8.17 -5.23
CA ARG A 74 -38.15 8.61 -4.77
C ARG A 74 -38.58 9.92 -5.39
N SER A 75 -37.62 10.81 -5.68
CA SER A 75 -37.91 12.16 -6.16
C SER A 75 -38.14 12.24 -7.67
N VAL A 76 -37.73 11.23 -8.42
CA VAL A 76 -37.79 11.24 -9.90
C VAL A 76 -38.37 9.93 -10.43
N SER A 77 -39.30 10.04 -11.38
CA SER A 77 -39.90 8.88 -12.08
C SER A 77 -39.04 8.48 -13.31
N GLY A 78 -37.72 8.52 -13.18
CA GLY A 78 -36.76 8.28 -14.26
C GLY A 78 -36.16 6.89 -14.30
N ALA A 79 -35.39 6.60 -15.35
CA ALA A 79 -34.61 5.39 -15.43
C ALA A 79 -33.45 5.44 -14.42
N ILE A 80 -33.14 4.33 -13.76
CA ILE A 80 -32.06 4.24 -12.76
C ILE A 80 -30.71 4.72 -13.27
N THR A 81 -30.47 4.64 -14.60
CA THR A 81 -29.28 5.12 -15.26
C THR A 81 -29.09 6.62 -15.20
N THR A 82 -30.18 7.40 -15.14
CA THR A 82 -30.14 8.87 -15.06
C THR A 82 -30.02 9.38 -13.63
N GLU A 83 -30.34 8.52 -12.66
CA GLU A 83 -30.32 8.86 -11.23
C GLU A 83 -28.99 8.51 -10.54
N LEU A 84 -28.10 7.82 -11.22
CA LEU A 84 -26.75 7.58 -10.71
C LEU A 84 -26.01 8.92 -10.58
N GLU A 85 -25.41 9.13 -9.43
CA GLU A 85 -24.47 10.23 -9.22
C GLU A 85 -23.36 10.22 -10.27
N ASP A 86 -22.69 11.36 -10.48
CA ASP A 86 -21.47 11.39 -11.28
C ASP A 86 -20.44 10.41 -10.70
N GLU A 87 -19.85 9.61 -11.59
CA GLU A 87 -18.94 8.54 -11.18
C GLU A 87 -17.67 9.11 -10.53
N HIS A 88 -17.17 10.24 -11.01
CA HIS A 88 -15.98 10.87 -10.46
C HIS A 88 -16.25 11.42 -9.05
N GLU A 89 -17.38 12.06 -8.82
CA GLU A 89 -17.79 12.57 -7.50
C GLU A 89 -17.98 11.41 -6.50
N GLN A 90 -18.62 10.32 -6.96
CA GLN A 90 -18.77 9.12 -6.14
C GLN A 90 -17.43 8.52 -5.73
N ARG A 91 -16.49 8.38 -6.67
CA ARG A 91 -15.12 7.90 -6.41
C ARG A 91 -14.38 8.82 -5.45
N ALA A 92 -14.43 10.13 -5.66
CA ALA A 92 -13.77 11.12 -4.80
C ALA A 92 -14.24 11.01 -3.35
N ARG A 93 -15.53 10.80 -3.12
CA ARG A 93 -16.10 10.62 -1.78
C ARG A 93 -15.59 9.36 -1.08
N TYR A 94 -15.52 8.21 -1.76
CA TYR A 94 -14.96 6.99 -1.19
C TYR A 94 -13.46 7.10 -0.93
N ALA A 95 -12.71 7.71 -1.83
CA ALA A 95 -11.29 7.95 -1.64
C ALA A 95 -11.03 8.85 -0.43
N ALA A 96 -11.77 9.95 -0.29
CA ALA A 96 -11.68 10.84 0.87
C ALA A 96 -12.05 10.14 2.19
N ALA A 97 -13.09 9.30 2.19
CA ALA A 97 -13.48 8.53 3.37
C ALA A 97 -12.40 7.54 3.83
N ALA A 98 -11.61 7.01 2.91
CA ALA A 98 -10.57 6.02 3.19
C ALA A 98 -9.22 6.65 3.57
N TYR A 99 -8.89 7.83 3.05
CA TYR A 99 -7.54 8.38 3.00
C TYR A 99 -6.84 8.45 4.37
N ASP A 100 -7.47 9.03 5.39
CA ASP A 100 -6.83 9.20 6.70
C ASP A 100 -6.45 7.85 7.32
N ALA A 101 -7.36 6.86 7.27
CA ALA A 101 -7.08 5.54 7.83
C ALA A 101 -5.99 4.78 7.04
N LEU A 102 -5.89 5.02 5.72
CA LEU A 102 -4.77 4.52 4.91
C LEU A 102 -3.47 5.26 5.25
N ALA A 103 -3.53 6.55 5.57
CA ALA A 103 -2.36 7.30 6.05
C ALA A 103 -1.86 6.77 7.39
N ASP A 104 -2.76 6.43 8.31
CA ASP A 104 -2.42 5.79 9.59
C ASP A 104 -1.77 4.40 9.36
N ALA A 105 -2.31 3.60 8.44
CA ALA A 105 -1.71 2.32 8.06
C ALA A 105 -0.31 2.49 7.46
N ALA A 106 -0.09 3.52 6.64
CA ALA A 106 1.23 3.83 6.08
C ALA A 106 2.21 4.31 7.17
N ALA A 107 1.75 5.12 8.13
CA ALA A 107 2.55 5.53 9.27
C ALA A 107 2.97 4.32 10.14
N ALA A 108 2.08 3.37 10.35
CA ALA A 108 2.41 2.11 11.02
C ALA A 108 3.47 1.31 10.24
N GLY A 109 3.42 1.33 8.91
CA GLY A 109 4.45 0.72 8.05
C GLY A 109 5.80 1.41 8.17
N VAL A 110 5.85 2.74 8.27
CA VAL A 110 7.09 3.50 8.54
C VAL A 110 7.66 3.07 9.89
N GLN A 111 6.85 3.05 10.96
CA GLN A 111 7.31 2.66 12.29
C GLN A 111 7.82 1.22 12.32
N PHE A 112 7.10 0.29 11.69
CA PHE A 112 7.53 -1.09 11.54
C PHE A 112 8.92 -1.19 10.88
N ALA A 113 9.15 -0.46 9.79
CA ALA A 113 10.43 -0.46 9.10
C ALA A 113 11.57 0.12 9.96
N VAL A 114 11.29 1.17 10.74
CA VAL A 114 12.24 1.75 11.71
C VAL A 114 12.62 0.73 12.77
N ASP A 115 11.64 0.01 13.32
CA ASP A 115 11.84 -0.99 14.36
C ASP A 115 12.65 -2.20 13.86
N GLU A 116 12.40 -2.64 12.62
CA GLU A 116 13.11 -3.78 12.02
C GLU A 116 14.55 -3.45 11.64
N SER A 117 14.78 -2.32 11.02
CA SER A 117 16.07 -1.99 10.39
C SER A 117 16.90 -0.93 11.13
N GLY A 118 16.34 -0.29 12.17
CA GLY A 118 16.97 0.84 12.87
C GLY A 118 17.16 2.07 11.96
N THR A 119 16.39 2.20 10.87
CA THR A 119 16.42 3.38 10.00
C THR A 119 15.78 4.58 10.67
N SER A 120 16.09 5.79 10.20
CA SER A 120 15.32 6.97 10.55
C SER A 120 14.00 6.97 9.78
N ALA A 121 12.94 7.44 10.41
CA ALA A 121 11.66 7.64 9.74
C ALA A 121 11.80 8.57 8.53
N GLN A 122 11.24 8.15 7.40
CA GLN A 122 11.20 8.95 6.17
C GLN A 122 9.73 9.26 5.84
N PRO A 123 9.47 10.40 5.17
CA PRO A 123 8.10 10.75 4.81
C PRO A 123 7.50 9.73 3.83
N VAL A 124 6.23 9.42 4.07
CA VAL A 124 5.44 8.52 3.20
C VAL A 124 5.32 9.10 1.79
N ASN A 125 5.37 8.24 0.78
CA ASN A 125 5.08 8.60 -0.60
C ASN A 125 3.60 8.96 -0.76
N GLN A 126 3.28 10.26 -0.66
CA GLN A 126 1.90 10.76 -0.70
C GLN A 126 1.17 10.46 -2.02
N PRO A 127 1.79 10.61 -3.21
CA PRO A 127 1.16 10.17 -4.46
C PRO A 127 0.74 8.70 -4.44
N ALA A 128 1.63 7.78 -4.04
CA ALA A 128 1.30 6.36 -3.98
C ALA A 128 0.17 6.05 -2.98
N LEU A 129 0.08 6.81 -1.88
CA LEU A 129 -0.99 6.69 -0.91
C LEU A 129 -2.32 7.19 -1.48
N ALA A 130 -2.32 8.31 -2.20
CA ALA A 130 -3.48 8.83 -2.89
C ALA A 130 -3.99 7.85 -3.96
N ASP A 131 -3.08 7.24 -4.73
CA ASP A 131 -3.41 6.18 -5.70
C ASP A 131 -4.03 4.96 -5.01
N CYS A 132 -3.53 4.57 -3.83
CA CYS A 132 -4.11 3.47 -3.06
C CYS A 132 -5.57 3.75 -2.65
N ALA A 133 -5.87 4.96 -2.19
CA ALA A 133 -7.23 5.39 -1.86
C ALA A 133 -8.14 5.45 -3.10
N ALA A 134 -7.62 5.96 -4.22
CA ALA A 134 -8.34 6.04 -5.48
C ALA A 134 -8.66 4.64 -6.04
N ASP A 135 -7.74 3.70 -6.01
CA ASP A 135 -7.92 2.31 -6.47
C ASP A 135 -9.00 1.59 -5.65
N LEU A 136 -9.01 1.77 -4.32
CA LEU A 136 -10.06 1.24 -3.45
C LEU A 136 -11.42 1.81 -3.86
N ALA A 137 -11.52 3.13 -4.06
CA ALA A 137 -12.73 3.81 -4.46
C ALA A 137 -13.23 3.35 -5.84
N VAL A 138 -12.34 3.24 -6.83
CA VAL A 138 -12.64 2.72 -8.18
C VAL A 138 -13.21 1.31 -8.10
N THR A 139 -12.58 0.43 -7.33
CA THR A 139 -13.01 -0.96 -7.17
C THR A 139 -14.42 -1.06 -6.59
N ILE A 140 -14.72 -0.27 -5.56
CA ILE A 140 -16.05 -0.23 -4.92
C ILE A 140 -17.09 0.32 -5.91
N VAL A 141 -16.85 1.51 -6.45
CA VAL A 141 -17.82 2.25 -7.26
C VAL A 141 -18.17 1.50 -8.54
N LEU A 142 -17.17 1.03 -9.29
CA LEU A 142 -17.42 0.30 -10.54
C LEU A 142 -18.21 -0.98 -10.32
N ALA A 143 -17.91 -1.71 -9.26
CA ALA A 143 -18.62 -2.95 -9.00
C ALA A 143 -20.05 -2.72 -8.46
N LEU A 144 -20.28 -1.68 -7.66
CA LEU A 144 -21.62 -1.26 -7.24
C LEU A 144 -22.46 -0.84 -8.46
N ARG A 145 -21.93 0.06 -9.29
CA ARG A 145 -22.61 0.54 -10.51
C ARG A 145 -22.94 -0.62 -11.44
N ARG A 146 -21.98 -1.51 -11.69
CA ARG A 146 -22.23 -2.72 -12.51
C ARG A 146 -23.37 -3.57 -11.93
N ARG A 147 -23.40 -3.76 -10.60
CA ARG A 147 -24.42 -4.56 -9.93
C ARG A 147 -25.80 -3.91 -9.97
N ILE A 148 -25.87 -2.58 -9.82
CA ILE A 148 -27.12 -1.80 -9.87
C ILE A 148 -27.67 -1.76 -11.30
N LEU A 149 -26.79 -1.65 -12.31
CA LEU A 149 -27.16 -1.56 -13.73
C LEU A 149 -27.35 -2.93 -14.39
N ALA A 150 -26.96 -4.03 -13.75
CA ALA A 150 -27.18 -5.36 -14.28
C ALA A 150 -28.68 -5.58 -14.53
N ASP A 151 -29.01 -6.12 -15.71
CA ASP A 151 -30.39 -6.39 -16.11
C ASP A 151 -31.09 -7.24 -15.06
N GLY A 152 -32.19 -6.72 -14.52
CA GLY A 152 -33.03 -7.37 -13.55
C GLY A 152 -34.47 -6.89 -13.70
N SER A 153 -35.40 -7.80 -13.84
CA SER A 153 -36.80 -7.56 -13.63
C SER A 153 -37.00 -7.25 -12.15
N GLY A 154 -37.30 -6.02 -11.78
CA GLY A 154 -37.54 -5.65 -10.40
C GLY A 154 -37.51 -4.14 -10.19
N ASP A 155 -38.01 -3.72 -9.03
CA ASP A 155 -37.98 -2.33 -8.61
C ASP A 155 -36.55 -1.80 -8.49
N ALA A 156 -36.30 -0.59 -8.96
CA ALA A 156 -35.01 0.05 -8.92
C ALA A 156 -34.46 0.17 -7.49
N ALA A 157 -35.34 0.49 -6.53
CA ALA A 157 -34.96 0.60 -5.12
C ALA A 157 -34.54 -0.76 -4.53
N GLU A 158 -35.19 -1.85 -4.93
CA GLU A 158 -34.81 -3.20 -4.50
C GLU A 158 -33.43 -3.60 -5.04
N ARG A 159 -33.12 -3.29 -6.31
CA ARG A 159 -31.79 -3.53 -6.90
C ARG A 159 -30.69 -2.78 -6.14
N VAL A 160 -30.92 -1.50 -5.83
CA VAL A 160 -30.00 -0.68 -5.03
C VAL A 160 -29.80 -1.31 -3.65
N ASN A 161 -30.89 -1.60 -2.94
CA ASN A 161 -30.81 -2.21 -1.60
C ASN A 161 -30.03 -3.52 -1.59
N THR A 162 -30.26 -4.35 -2.60
CA THR A 162 -29.56 -5.64 -2.73
C THR A 162 -28.08 -5.44 -3.02
N ALA A 163 -27.71 -4.55 -3.94
CA ALA A 163 -26.31 -4.26 -4.26
C ALA A 163 -25.53 -3.78 -3.04
N TYR A 164 -26.05 -2.80 -2.30
CA TYR A 164 -25.36 -2.28 -1.11
C TYR A 164 -25.32 -3.27 0.05
N ARG A 165 -26.33 -4.10 0.23
CA ARG A 165 -26.35 -5.16 1.23
C ARG A 165 -25.27 -6.22 0.97
N GLU A 166 -25.09 -6.66 -0.29
CA GLU A 166 -24.06 -7.59 -0.70
C GLU A 166 -22.65 -7.04 -0.43
N TRP A 167 -22.49 -5.72 -0.50
CA TRP A 167 -21.20 -5.04 -0.32
C TRP A 167 -20.81 -4.82 1.14
N ARG A 168 -21.75 -4.57 2.04
CA ARG A 168 -21.45 -4.24 3.45
C ARG A 168 -20.86 -5.39 4.28
N GLY A 169 -20.85 -6.61 3.76
CA GLY A 169 -20.31 -7.80 4.44
C GLY A 169 -18.82 -8.02 4.15
N ALA A 170 -18.46 -9.30 4.05
CA ALA A 170 -17.09 -9.78 3.86
C ALA A 170 -16.37 -9.21 2.63
N ARG A 171 -17.10 -8.69 1.63
CA ARG A 171 -16.49 -8.12 0.42
C ARG A 171 -15.75 -6.81 0.74
N VAL A 172 -16.40 -5.88 1.45
CA VAL A 172 -15.76 -4.61 1.82
C VAL A 172 -14.62 -4.84 2.81
N GLU A 173 -14.77 -5.80 3.73
CA GLU A 173 -13.73 -6.13 4.70
C GLU A 173 -12.46 -6.62 4.01
N ARG A 174 -12.57 -7.50 3.04
CA ARG A 174 -11.41 -7.96 2.24
C ARG A 174 -10.74 -6.84 1.48
N LEU A 175 -11.50 -5.97 0.82
CA LEU A 175 -10.93 -4.82 0.09
C LEU A 175 -10.23 -3.84 1.03
N CYS A 176 -10.81 -3.56 2.20
CA CYS A 176 -10.17 -2.72 3.22
C CYS A 176 -8.88 -3.37 3.74
N THR A 177 -8.86 -4.70 3.94
CA THR A 177 -7.65 -5.42 4.34
C THR A 177 -6.55 -5.30 3.30
N ASP A 178 -6.86 -5.51 2.02
CA ASP A 178 -5.88 -5.39 0.93
C ASP A 178 -5.37 -3.95 0.80
N ALA A 179 -6.26 -2.96 0.89
CA ALA A 179 -5.88 -1.55 0.83
C ALA A 179 -5.01 -1.12 2.03
N ALA A 180 -5.36 -1.55 3.25
CA ALA A 180 -4.57 -1.27 4.45
C ALA A 180 -3.17 -1.90 4.38
N ARG A 181 -3.08 -3.16 3.92
CA ARG A 181 -1.79 -3.83 3.67
C ARG A 181 -0.96 -3.09 2.63
N ARG A 182 -1.58 -2.64 1.53
CA ARG A 182 -0.89 -1.85 0.51
C ARG A 182 -0.37 -0.54 1.08
N ALA A 183 -1.18 0.21 1.81
CA ALA A 183 -0.78 1.46 2.45
C ALA A 183 0.38 1.24 3.45
N PHE A 184 0.31 0.19 4.26
CA PHE A 184 1.39 -0.21 5.16
C PHE A 184 2.71 -0.43 4.41
N HIS A 185 2.70 -1.19 3.30
CA HIS A 185 3.92 -1.43 2.53
C HIS A 185 4.41 -0.20 1.77
N ILE A 186 3.52 0.74 1.39
CA ILE A 186 3.93 2.07 0.93
C ILE A 186 4.75 2.77 2.02
N GLY A 187 4.34 2.69 3.28
CA GLY A 187 5.08 3.22 4.42
C GLY A 187 6.42 2.53 4.61
N VAL A 188 6.45 1.19 4.60
CA VAL A 188 7.68 0.40 4.73
C VAL A 188 8.71 0.79 3.67
N VAL A 189 8.30 0.80 2.39
CA VAL A 189 9.19 1.12 1.26
C VAL A 189 9.63 2.58 1.30
N SER A 190 8.77 3.50 1.76
CA SER A 190 9.14 4.90 1.94
C SER A 190 10.23 5.06 3.00
N ALA A 191 10.11 4.40 4.15
CA ALA A 191 11.11 4.42 5.21
C ALA A 191 12.43 3.75 4.80
N ALA A 192 12.34 2.69 4.00
CA ALA A 192 13.51 1.93 3.51
C ALA A 192 14.21 2.58 2.30
N ARG A 193 13.85 3.82 1.91
CA ARG A 193 14.44 4.48 0.74
C ARG A 193 15.97 4.53 0.82
N GLY A 194 16.65 4.08 -0.24
CA GLY A 194 18.09 3.97 -0.30
C GLY A 194 18.67 2.71 0.34
N ARG A 195 17.83 1.78 0.78
CA ARG A 195 18.20 0.48 1.36
C ARG A 195 17.65 -0.67 0.54
N LEU A 196 18.04 -1.88 0.91
CA LEU A 196 17.48 -3.11 0.37
C LEU A 196 16.25 -3.52 1.15
N VAL A 197 15.34 -4.19 0.47
CA VAL A 197 14.15 -4.83 1.03
C VAL A 197 14.07 -6.27 0.52
N HIS A 198 13.48 -7.14 1.33
CA HIS A 198 13.21 -8.53 0.97
C HIS A 198 11.71 -8.79 0.95
N PHE A 199 11.25 -9.56 -0.04
CA PHE A 199 9.85 -9.96 -0.16
C PHE A 199 9.66 -11.32 0.51
N TYR A 200 8.76 -11.38 1.49
CA TYR A 200 8.39 -12.61 2.19
C TYR A 200 7.01 -13.07 1.75
N ALA A 201 6.95 -14.29 1.20
CA ALA A 201 5.67 -14.95 0.96
C ALA A 201 5.01 -15.33 2.29
N THR A 202 3.66 -15.33 2.33
CA THR A 202 2.91 -15.72 3.52
C THR A 202 3.27 -17.14 3.97
N PRO A 203 3.48 -17.39 5.28
CA PRO A 203 3.79 -18.73 5.77
C PRO A 203 2.56 -19.64 5.90
N ASN A 204 1.35 -19.08 5.87
CA ASN A 204 0.11 -19.80 6.22
C ASN A 204 -0.53 -20.55 5.06
N ASP A 205 -0.24 -20.12 3.80
CA ASP A 205 -0.80 -20.70 2.59
C ASP A 205 0.30 -20.93 1.55
N ALA A 206 0.09 -21.85 0.63
CA ALA A 206 0.97 -21.98 -0.53
C ALA A 206 0.95 -20.66 -1.33
N PRO A 207 2.09 -19.99 -1.54
CA PRO A 207 2.11 -18.75 -2.29
C PRO A 207 1.70 -19.01 -3.75
N CYS A 208 0.98 -18.06 -4.36
CA CYS A 208 0.76 -18.11 -5.80
C CYS A 208 2.09 -17.92 -6.55
N ASP A 209 2.12 -18.26 -7.84
CA ASP A 209 3.35 -18.20 -8.66
C ASP A 209 4.02 -16.83 -8.63
N ALA A 210 3.24 -15.74 -8.70
CA ALA A 210 3.78 -14.37 -8.64
C ALA A 210 4.42 -14.08 -7.27
N CYS A 211 3.78 -14.47 -6.17
CA CYS A 211 4.32 -14.28 -4.82
C CYS A 211 5.57 -15.15 -4.59
N ALA A 212 5.59 -16.38 -5.10
CA ALA A 212 6.74 -17.27 -5.02
C ALA A 212 7.93 -16.71 -5.82
N LEU A 213 7.66 -16.16 -7.02
CA LEU A 213 8.66 -15.54 -7.87
C LEU A 213 9.31 -14.32 -7.20
N ASP A 214 8.50 -13.45 -6.59
CA ASP A 214 9.01 -12.27 -5.89
C ASP A 214 9.81 -12.65 -4.64
N ALA A 215 9.35 -13.66 -3.88
CA ALA A 215 10.08 -14.16 -2.71
C ALA A 215 11.43 -14.78 -3.09
N ALA A 216 11.52 -15.43 -4.25
CA ALA A 216 12.76 -16.03 -4.77
C ALA A 216 13.72 -14.97 -5.38
N ALA A 217 13.28 -13.75 -5.62
CA ALA A 217 14.08 -12.72 -6.29
C ALA A 217 15.22 -12.14 -5.42
N GLY A 218 15.26 -12.48 -4.13
CA GLY A 218 16.23 -11.95 -3.18
C GLY A 218 15.99 -10.49 -2.82
N GLU A 219 17.04 -9.86 -2.29
CA GLU A 219 16.99 -8.47 -1.85
C GLU A 219 17.00 -7.50 -3.03
N ARG A 220 16.21 -6.43 -2.92
CA ARG A 220 16.13 -5.38 -3.94
C ARG A 220 16.13 -3.99 -3.32
N PRO A 221 16.62 -2.97 -4.03
CA PRO A 221 16.47 -1.59 -3.60
C PRO A 221 15.00 -1.22 -3.36
N ALA A 222 14.71 -0.59 -2.24
CA ALA A 222 13.36 -0.16 -1.89
C ALA A 222 12.75 0.74 -2.98
N GLY A 223 11.56 0.40 -3.43
CA GLY A 223 10.85 1.09 -4.52
C GLY A 223 11.15 0.56 -5.92
N GLN A 224 12.11 -0.35 -6.10
CA GLN A 224 12.25 -1.08 -7.36
C GLN A 224 11.22 -2.21 -7.44
N ASN A 225 10.74 -2.46 -8.65
CA ASN A 225 9.80 -3.54 -8.88
C ASN A 225 10.46 -4.91 -8.69
N PHE A 226 9.76 -5.81 -8.06
CA PHE A 226 10.00 -7.25 -8.07
C PHE A 226 9.63 -7.83 -9.44
N PRO A 227 9.93 -9.11 -9.72
CA PRO A 227 9.59 -9.75 -11.01
C PRO A 227 8.11 -9.70 -11.37
N SER A 228 7.20 -9.64 -10.40
CA SER A 228 5.75 -9.45 -10.62
C SER A 228 5.39 -8.10 -11.24
N GLY A 229 6.32 -7.14 -11.28
CA GLY A 229 6.07 -5.77 -11.73
C GLY A 229 5.62 -4.81 -10.63
N SER A 230 5.51 -5.25 -9.38
CA SER A 230 5.15 -4.42 -8.22
C SER A 230 6.34 -4.21 -7.28
N PRO A 231 6.50 -3.02 -6.65
CA PRO A 231 7.55 -2.79 -5.66
C PRO A 231 7.20 -3.32 -4.26
N TYR A 232 5.96 -3.75 -4.01
CA TYR A 232 5.47 -4.27 -2.74
C TYR A 232 4.13 -5.02 -2.90
N PRO A 233 3.75 -5.89 -1.93
CA PRO A 233 2.41 -6.50 -1.89
C PRO A 233 1.32 -5.48 -1.47
N PRO A 234 0.03 -5.81 -1.68
CA PRO A 234 -0.48 -7.06 -2.22
C PRO A 234 -0.35 -7.15 -3.75
N LEU A 235 -0.06 -8.34 -4.27
CA LEU A 235 0.04 -8.60 -5.72
C LEU A 235 -1.31 -9.00 -6.32
N HIS A 236 -2.22 -9.49 -5.50
CA HIS A 236 -3.57 -9.95 -5.86
C HIS A 236 -4.51 -9.81 -4.66
N ALA A 237 -5.82 -9.95 -4.90
CA ALA A 237 -6.82 -9.93 -3.84
C ALA A 237 -6.53 -11.02 -2.78
N GLY A 238 -6.53 -10.63 -1.51
CA GLY A 238 -6.22 -11.51 -0.38
C GLY A 238 -4.74 -11.84 -0.19
N CYS A 239 -3.84 -11.20 -0.92
CA CYS A 239 -2.40 -11.41 -0.73
C CYS A 239 -1.97 -10.98 0.67
N ALA A 240 -1.36 -11.91 1.42
CA ALA A 240 -0.88 -11.68 2.77
C ALA A 240 0.66 -11.60 2.88
N CYS A 241 1.36 -11.47 1.76
CA CYS A 241 2.82 -11.33 1.71
C CYS A 241 3.31 -10.03 2.35
N ALA A 242 4.60 -9.93 2.63
CA ALA A 242 5.20 -8.75 3.25
C ALA A 242 6.52 -8.37 2.58
N VAL A 243 6.82 -7.08 2.56
CA VAL A 243 8.14 -6.51 2.26
C VAL A 243 8.73 -5.95 3.53
N VAL A 244 10.01 -6.26 3.79
CA VAL A 244 10.72 -5.87 5.01
C VAL A 244 12.10 -5.33 4.65
N PRO A 245 12.58 -4.24 5.29
CA PRO A 245 13.95 -3.75 5.12
C PRO A 245 14.98 -4.75 5.66
N VAL A 246 16.13 -4.84 5.00
CA VAL A 246 17.27 -5.65 5.42
C VAL A 246 18.51 -4.78 5.69
#